data_29bf2ef75eb4dee1f40fb947bc4645b6
#
_entry.id   29bf2ef75eb4dee1f40fb947bc4645b6
#
_cell.length_a   1.000
_cell.length_b   1.000
_cell.length_c   1.000
_cell.angle_alpha   90.00
_cell.angle_beta   90.00
_cell.angle_gamma   90.00
#
_symmetry.space_group_name_H-M   'P 1'
#
loop_
_entity.id
_entity.type
_entity.pdbx_description
1 polymer ?
#
loop_
_entity_poly.entity_id
_entity_poly.type
_entity_poly.pdbx_seq_one_letter_code
_entity_poly.pdbx_strand_id
1 'polypeptide(L)'
;INRTEETISQHFYWQNMQNDITKSVSTCAICQKQKKQRRKYGHLPEKEAEFRPWERLCVDLIGPYNIKSKIQGVKIPTLKCVTMIDPATGWFEVSQYDDKKSITVANIIEQQWLTWYPHPLLITLDRGSEFIGQEFCEMCENDYGIKRKVISTCNPQANAIVERVHQTLGNLIRSFELQENPYLDQDDPWSGILAATAFAVRSTYHTTLRAMPGQLVFGRDMILNIQHLADWTAIKAHKQDLIRKNNRIENAKRIPYQYKVGDQVMLENHQANKYEQPYKGPYLIQKVNTNGSVRLRMVAVT
;
A
#
# COMPACT_ATOMS: atom_id res chain seq x y z
N ILE A 1 27.59 -18.93 -12.11
CA ILE A 1 28.91 -19.26 -11.51
C ILE A 1 29.27 -20.69 -11.90
N ASN A 2 28.55 -21.74 -11.47
CA ASN A 2 28.90 -23.16 -11.71
C ASN A 2 29.13 -23.48 -13.17
N ARG A 3 28.25 -23.06 -14.11
CA ARG A 3 28.46 -23.30 -15.56
C ARG A 3 29.73 -22.64 -16.07
N THR A 4 30.06 -21.44 -15.64
CA THR A 4 31.28 -20.73 -16.04
C THR A 4 32.51 -21.46 -15.53
N GLU A 5 32.47 -21.91 -14.27
CA GLU A 5 33.50 -22.71 -13.64
C GLU A 5 33.73 -24.03 -14.37
N GLU A 6 32.67 -24.81 -14.59
CA GLU A 6 32.73 -26.06 -15.34
C GLU A 6 33.29 -25.88 -16.75
N THR A 7 32.87 -24.81 -17.46
CA THR A 7 33.39 -24.57 -18.83
C THR A 7 34.88 -24.19 -18.81
N ILE A 8 35.30 -23.36 -17.88
CA ILE A 8 36.71 -22.94 -17.80
C ILE A 8 37.60 -24.10 -17.31
N SER A 9 37.14 -24.87 -16.33
CA SER A 9 37.90 -26.00 -15.76
C SER A 9 38.18 -27.13 -16.74
N GLN A 10 37.48 -27.22 -17.86
CA GLN A 10 37.77 -28.19 -18.93
C GLN A 10 39.13 -27.94 -19.61
N HIS A 11 39.59 -26.68 -19.60
CA HIS A 11 40.78 -26.28 -20.36
C HIS A 11 41.83 -25.54 -19.52
N PHE A 12 41.46 -25.00 -18.35
CA PHE A 12 42.32 -24.17 -17.55
C PHE A 12 42.21 -24.54 -16.05
N TYR A 13 43.33 -24.41 -15.38
CA TYR A 13 43.38 -24.53 -13.92
C TYR A 13 44.39 -23.54 -13.34
N TRP A 14 44.00 -22.85 -12.25
CA TRP A 14 44.89 -22.06 -11.41
C TRP A 14 44.44 -22.08 -9.96
N GLN A 15 45.33 -21.73 -9.06
CA GLN A 15 45.02 -21.65 -7.63
C GLN A 15 43.97 -20.57 -7.35
N ASN A 16 42.94 -20.87 -6.57
CA ASN A 16 41.78 -20.01 -6.27
C ASN A 16 40.85 -19.72 -7.46
N MET A 17 40.88 -20.47 -8.55
CA MET A 17 40.05 -20.30 -9.75
C MET A 17 38.57 -20.06 -9.42
N GLN A 18 38.01 -20.87 -8.51
CA GLN A 18 36.60 -20.76 -8.12
C GLN A 18 36.25 -19.39 -7.49
N ASN A 19 37.14 -18.88 -6.65
CA ASN A 19 36.95 -17.55 -6.02
C ASN A 19 37.04 -16.43 -7.06
N ASP A 20 37.98 -16.51 -7.99
CA ASP A 20 38.16 -15.52 -9.05
C ASP A 20 36.98 -15.49 -10.01
N ILE A 21 36.50 -16.66 -10.43
CA ILE A 21 35.30 -16.78 -11.27
C ILE A 21 34.07 -16.24 -10.53
N THR A 22 33.93 -16.61 -9.25
CA THR A 22 32.82 -16.12 -8.43
C THR A 22 32.85 -14.60 -8.31
N LYS A 23 34.02 -14.02 -8.03
CA LYS A 23 34.24 -12.58 -7.96
C LYS A 23 33.91 -11.91 -9.29
N SER A 24 34.46 -12.41 -10.40
CA SER A 24 34.24 -11.85 -11.74
C SER A 24 32.75 -11.86 -12.12
N VAL A 25 32.05 -12.98 -11.92
CA VAL A 25 30.62 -13.09 -12.26
C VAL A 25 29.74 -12.25 -11.31
N SER A 26 30.10 -12.16 -10.03
CA SER A 26 29.33 -11.39 -9.06
C SER A 26 29.47 -9.87 -9.23
N THR A 27 30.57 -9.40 -9.80
CA THR A 27 30.82 -7.97 -10.09
C THR A 27 30.47 -7.57 -11.52
N CYS A 28 30.17 -8.53 -12.40
CA CYS A 28 29.82 -8.26 -13.79
C CYS A 28 28.47 -7.53 -13.91
N ALA A 29 28.51 -6.25 -14.36
CA ALA A 29 27.31 -5.42 -14.50
C ALA A 29 26.25 -6.02 -15.43
N ILE A 30 26.67 -6.67 -16.54
CA ILE A 30 25.75 -7.32 -17.50
C ILE A 30 25.02 -8.49 -16.81
N CYS A 31 25.78 -9.35 -16.09
CA CYS A 31 25.17 -10.48 -15.37
C CYS A 31 24.20 -9.99 -14.27
N GLN A 32 24.54 -8.92 -13.56
CA GLN A 32 23.70 -8.36 -12.51
C GLN A 32 22.40 -7.75 -13.07
N LYS A 33 22.45 -7.13 -14.25
CA LYS A 33 21.27 -6.57 -14.91
C LYS A 33 20.26 -7.64 -15.39
N GLN A 34 20.73 -8.83 -15.71
CA GLN A 34 19.89 -9.89 -16.33
C GLN A 34 19.40 -10.94 -15.35
N LYS A 35 20.08 -11.16 -14.23
CA LYS A 35 19.71 -12.21 -13.27
C LYS A 35 18.73 -11.69 -12.24
N LYS A 36 17.50 -12.24 -12.23
CA LYS A 36 16.55 -11.96 -11.15
C LYS A 36 17.12 -12.45 -9.81
N GLN A 37 17.27 -11.53 -8.89
CA GLN A 37 17.63 -11.85 -7.51
C GLN A 37 16.48 -12.53 -6.79
N ARG A 38 16.76 -13.68 -6.16
CA ARG A 38 15.76 -14.41 -5.36
C ARG A 38 15.54 -13.79 -3.98
N ARG A 39 16.51 -13.09 -3.45
CA ARG A 39 16.45 -12.46 -2.10
C ARG A 39 16.65 -10.96 -2.21
N LYS A 40 15.85 -10.21 -1.49
CA LYS A 40 16.00 -8.75 -1.36
C LYS A 40 17.06 -8.44 -0.31
N TYR A 41 17.79 -7.35 -0.49
CA TYR A 41 18.77 -6.85 0.47
C TYR A 41 18.13 -5.87 1.45
N GLY A 42 18.73 -5.78 2.64
CA GLY A 42 18.34 -4.87 3.70
C GLY A 42 17.12 -5.35 4.49
N HIS A 43 17.25 -5.34 5.81
CA HIS A 43 16.15 -5.63 6.71
C HIS A 43 15.15 -4.47 6.71
N LEU A 44 13.88 -4.80 6.84
CA LEU A 44 12.82 -3.82 7.02
C LEU A 44 12.90 -3.24 8.44
N PRO A 45 12.82 -1.92 8.58
CA PRO A 45 12.78 -1.30 9.91
C PRO A 45 11.50 -1.65 10.64
N GLU A 46 11.56 -1.66 11.96
CA GLU A 46 10.37 -1.81 12.79
C GLU A 46 9.52 -0.54 12.70
N LYS A 47 8.24 -0.71 12.41
CA LYS A 47 7.25 0.37 12.41
C LYS A 47 6.55 0.41 13.75
N GLU A 48 6.18 1.60 14.21
CA GLU A 48 5.27 1.75 15.33
C GLU A 48 3.83 1.48 14.90
N ALA A 49 3.08 0.83 15.80
CA ALA A 49 1.67 0.58 15.61
C ALA A 49 0.86 1.88 15.76
N GLU A 50 0.00 2.16 14.79
CA GLU A 50 -0.99 3.23 14.91
C GLU A 50 -2.08 2.79 15.91
N PHE A 51 -2.27 3.59 16.95
CA PHE A 51 -3.20 3.25 18.04
C PHE A 51 -3.99 4.44 18.58
N ARG A 52 -3.68 5.66 18.14
CA ARG A 52 -4.40 6.86 18.54
C ARG A 52 -5.50 7.14 17.52
N PRO A 53 -6.77 7.06 17.94
CA PRO A 53 -7.89 7.35 17.06
C PRO A 53 -7.79 8.75 16.46
N TRP A 54 -8.14 8.86 15.19
CA TRP A 54 -8.28 10.12 14.45
C TRP A 54 -7.00 10.91 14.19
N GLU A 55 -5.84 10.52 14.74
CA GLU A 55 -4.58 11.25 14.46
C GLU A 55 -4.10 11.07 13.01
N ARG A 56 -4.47 9.96 12.37
CA ARG A 56 -4.09 9.69 10.98
C ARG A 56 -5.28 9.29 10.14
N LEU A 57 -5.34 9.84 8.95
CA LEU A 57 -6.26 9.42 7.89
C LEU A 57 -5.45 8.80 6.74
N CYS A 58 -5.81 7.62 6.31
CA CYS A 58 -5.31 7.02 5.07
C CYS A 58 -6.37 7.18 3.99
N VAL A 59 -5.98 7.78 2.87
CA VAL A 59 -6.86 8.01 1.72
C VAL A 59 -6.27 7.33 0.49
N ASP A 60 -7.15 6.69 -0.29
CA ASP A 60 -6.77 6.07 -1.56
C ASP A 60 -7.95 6.09 -2.54
N LEU A 61 -7.64 6.03 -3.83
CA LEU A 61 -8.64 5.89 -4.88
C LEU A 61 -8.67 4.47 -5.40
N ILE A 62 -9.87 3.94 -5.56
CA ILE A 62 -10.08 2.61 -6.14
C ILE A 62 -10.94 2.66 -7.40
N GLY A 63 -10.70 1.71 -8.25
CA GLY A 63 -11.35 1.62 -9.56
C GLY A 63 -10.45 2.21 -10.68
N PRO A 64 -10.97 2.30 -11.91
CA PRO A 64 -12.34 1.96 -12.35
C PRO A 64 -12.66 0.46 -12.31
N TYR A 65 -13.78 0.10 -11.69
CA TYR A 65 -14.32 -1.26 -11.78
C TYR A 65 -15.43 -1.32 -12.81
N ASN A 66 -15.20 -2.07 -13.88
CA ASN A 66 -16.14 -2.28 -14.97
C ASN A 66 -16.86 -3.62 -14.77
N ILE A 67 -18.08 -3.58 -14.31
CA ILE A 67 -18.95 -4.77 -14.15
C ILE A 67 -19.92 -4.80 -15.32
N LYS A 68 -19.92 -5.90 -16.05
CA LYS A 68 -20.87 -6.09 -17.15
C LYS A 68 -22.10 -6.81 -16.64
N SER A 69 -23.27 -6.22 -16.86
CA SER A 69 -24.54 -6.91 -16.61
C SER A 69 -24.70 -8.10 -17.58
N LYS A 70 -25.25 -9.18 -17.09
CA LYS A 70 -25.69 -10.32 -17.91
C LYS A 70 -27.13 -10.11 -18.42
N ILE A 71 -27.83 -9.11 -17.89
CA ILE A 71 -29.20 -8.79 -18.27
C ILE A 71 -29.17 -7.88 -19.48
N GLN A 72 -29.91 -8.22 -20.51
CA GLN A 72 -29.98 -7.44 -21.74
C GLN A 72 -30.57 -6.05 -21.48
N GLY A 73 -29.91 -5.00 -21.98
CA GLY A 73 -30.32 -3.60 -21.83
C GLY A 73 -29.94 -2.92 -20.53
N VAL A 74 -29.42 -3.66 -19.54
CA VAL A 74 -28.91 -3.07 -18.28
C VAL A 74 -27.43 -2.70 -18.38
N LYS A 75 -27.12 -1.43 -18.13
CA LYS A 75 -25.73 -0.92 -18.04
C LYS A 75 -25.43 -0.62 -16.58
N ILE A 76 -24.33 -1.17 -16.08
CA ILE A 76 -23.80 -0.84 -14.75
C ILE A 76 -22.71 0.23 -14.95
N PRO A 77 -22.87 1.44 -14.39
CA PRO A 77 -21.84 2.47 -14.45
C PRO A 77 -20.54 2.01 -13.84
N THR A 78 -19.43 2.51 -14.36
CA THR A 78 -18.10 2.21 -13.82
C THR A 78 -17.96 2.75 -12.41
N LEU A 79 -17.61 1.89 -11.47
CA LEU A 79 -17.37 2.29 -10.08
C LEU A 79 -15.97 2.89 -9.91
N LYS A 80 -15.93 4.08 -9.35
CA LYS A 80 -14.71 4.77 -8.91
C LYS A 80 -14.99 5.35 -7.52
N CYS A 81 -14.15 5.06 -6.54
CA CYS A 81 -14.38 5.50 -5.16
C CYS A 81 -13.14 6.10 -4.52
N VAL A 82 -13.38 7.11 -3.67
CA VAL A 82 -12.45 7.55 -2.63
C VAL A 82 -12.70 6.69 -1.40
N THR A 83 -11.64 6.12 -0.84
CA THR A 83 -11.68 5.38 0.41
C THR A 83 -10.90 6.12 1.47
N MET A 84 -11.45 6.19 2.66
CA MET A 84 -10.92 6.90 3.80
C MET A 84 -10.94 5.97 5.01
N ILE A 85 -9.81 5.82 5.70
CA ILE A 85 -9.70 4.92 6.85
C ILE A 85 -8.84 5.53 7.96
N ASP A 86 -9.32 5.46 9.20
CA ASP A 86 -8.50 5.65 10.37
C ASP A 86 -7.78 4.34 10.73
N PRO A 87 -6.45 4.26 10.61
CA PRO A 87 -5.72 3.02 10.88
C PRO A 87 -5.71 2.63 12.36
N ALA A 88 -6.06 3.53 13.27
CA ALA A 88 -6.13 3.22 14.69
C ALA A 88 -7.38 2.42 15.03
N THR A 89 -8.55 2.88 14.62
CA THR A 89 -9.86 2.27 14.88
C THR A 89 -10.32 1.32 13.80
N GLY A 90 -9.77 1.43 12.57
CA GLY A 90 -10.29 0.75 11.39
C GLY A 90 -11.60 1.39 10.86
N TRP A 91 -12.00 2.56 11.37
CA TRP A 91 -13.17 3.28 10.84
C TRP A 91 -12.98 3.60 9.37
N PHE A 92 -14.00 3.31 8.59
CA PHE A 92 -13.94 3.30 7.12
C PHE A 92 -15.08 4.09 6.52
N GLU A 93 -14.76 5.00 5.62
CA GLU A 93 -15.69 5.68 4.73
C GLU A 93 -15.33 5.43 3.27
N VAL A 94 -16.35 5.41 2.42
CA VAL A 94 -16.20 5.25 0.99
C VAL A 94 -17.24 6.10 0.27
N SER A 95 -16.80 6.83 -0.75
CA SER A 95 -17.66 7.68 -1.56
C SER A 95 -17.32 7.56 -3.04
N GLN A 96 -18.32 7.57 -3.88
CA GLN A 96 -18.15 7.57 -5.32
C GLN A 96 -17.60 8.93 -5.78
N TYR A 97 -16.81 8.92 -6.86
CA TYR A 97 -16.38 10.13 -7.56
C TYR A 97 -16.55 9.99 -9.07
N ASP A 98 -16.84 11.11 -9.73
CA ASP A 98 -17.03 11.13 -11.18
C ASP A 98 -15.73 11.36 -11.92
N ASP A 99 -14.94 12.33 -11.48
CA ASP A 99 -13.66 12.67 -12.07
C ASP A 99 -12.51 12.71 -11.05
N LYS A 100 -11.29 12.53 -11.54
CA LYS A 100 -10.05 12.55 -10.73
C LYS A 100 -9.46 13.95 -10.55
N LYS A 101 -10.27 15.01 -10.58
CA LYS A 101 -9.76 16.34 -10.32
C LYS A 101 -9.44 16.52 -8.84
N SER A 102 -8.38 17.28 -8.56
CA SER A 102 -7.95 17.60 -7.21
C SER A 102 -9.06 18.20 -6.36
N ILE A 103 -9.81 19.15 -6.93
CA ILE A 103 -10.95 19.80 -6.26
C ILE A 103 -12.08 18.81 -5.92
N THR A 104 -12.39 17.87 -6.83
CA THR A 104 -13.45 16.87 -6.59
C THR A 104 -13.09 15.97 -5.43
N VAL A 105 -11.84 15.48 -5.40
CA VAL A 105 -11.35 14.61 -4.32
C VAL A 105 -11.27 15.38 -3.00
N ALA A 106 -10.81 16.65 -3.02
CA ALA A 106 -10.78 17.51 -1.85
C ALA A 106 -12.17 17.68 -1.24
N ASN A 107 -13.16 18.07 -2.05
CA ASN A 107 -14.55 18.27 -1.61
C ASN A 107 -15.16 16.97 -1.02
N ILE A 108 -14.86 15.81 -1.60
CA ILE A 108 -15.37 14.54 -1.06
C ILE A 108 -14.77 14.27 0.33
N ILE A 109 -13.47 14.47 0.51
CA ILE A 109 -12.81 14.25 1.80
C ILE A 109 -13.33 15.26 2.83
N GLU A 110 -13.50 16.50 2.46
CA GLU A 110 -14.08 17.52 3.32
C GLU A 110 -15.49 17.13 3.76
N GLN A 111 -16.38 16.83 2.81
CA GLN A 111 -17.79 16.53 3.09
C GLN A 111 -18.00 15.19 3.80
N GLN A 112 -17.18 14.16 3.52
CA GLN A 112 -17.39 12.81 4.05
C GLN A 112 -16.55 12.50 5.28
N TRP A 113 -15.52 13.31 5.55
CA TRP A 113 -14.65 13.07 6.71
C TRP A 113 -14.48 14.31 7.59
N LEU A 114 -13.96 15.43 7.05
CA LEU A 114 -13.53 16.56 7.87
C LEU A 114 -14.70 17.30 8.55
N THR A 115 -15.90 17.23 7.98
CA THR A 115 -17.12 17.82 8.58
C THR A 115 -17.79 16.93 9.60
N TRP A 116 -17.43 15.62 9.68
CA TRP A 116 -18.10 14.64 10.54
C TRP A 116 -17.23 14.14 11.69
N TYR A 117 -15.92 14.06 11.49
CA TYR A 117 -14.99 13.41 12.39
C TYR A 117 -13.90 14.38 12.85
N PRO A 118 -13.18 14.06 13.95
CA PRO A 118 -12.02 14.84 14.36
C PRO A 118 -10.99 14.98 13.22
N HIS A 119 -10.45 16.20 13.08
CA HIS A 119 -9.46 16.48 12.05
C HIS A 119 -8.17 15.69 12.32
N PRO A 120 -7.64 14.95 11.34
CA PRO A 120 -6.40 14.21 11.50
C PRO A 120 -5.20 15.18 11.55
N LEU A 121 -4.16 14.79 12.27
CA LEU A 121 -2.89 15.51 12.24
C LEU A 121 -2.11 15.23 10.95
N LEU A 122 -2.40 14.07 10.32
CA LEU A 122 -1.66 13.57 9.18
C LEU A 122 -2.57 12.81 8.21
N ILE A 123 -2.60 13.23 6.96
CA ILE A 123 -3.20 12.46 5.86
C ILE A 123 -2.09 11.70 5.13
N THR A 124 -2.29 10.40 4.97
CA THR A 124 -1.39 9.50 4.21
C THR A 124 -2.05 9.11 2.90
N LEU A 125 -1.37 9.32 1.79
CA LEU A 125 -1.90 9.14 0.43
C LEU A 125 -0.79 8.70 -0.54
N ASP A 126 -1.16 8.23 -1.71
CA ASP A 126 -0.22 7.90 -2.77
C ASP A 126 0.22 9.16 -3.55
N ARG A 127 0.97 8.97 -4.65
CA ARG A 127 1.42 10.05 -5.54
C ARG A 127 0.45 10.33 -6.68
N GLY A 128 -0.83 10.11 -6.49
CA GLY A 128 -1.83 10.48 -7.50
C GLY A 128 -1.82 11.98 -7.78
N SER A 129 -2.07 12.37 -9.04
CA SER A 129 -2.14 13.78 -9.46
C SER A 129 -3.23 14.54 -8.72
N GLU A 130 -4.30 13.86 -8.36
CA GLU A 130 -5.43 14.34 -7.58
C GLU A 130 -5.05 14.80 -6.17
N PHE A 131 -4.04 14.15 -5.58
CA PHE A 131 -3.55 14.46 -4.22
C PHE A 131 -2.38 15.47 -4.20
N ILE A 132 -1.78 15.72 -5.38
CA ILE A 132 -0.68 16.69 -5.52
C ILE A 132 -1.21 18.02 -6.06
N GLY A 133 -2.44 18.05 -6.59
CA GLY A 133 -3.07 19.25 -7.10
C GLY A 133 -3.16 20.38 -6.05
N GLN A 134 -3.14 21.61 -6.53
CA GLN A 134 -3.08 22.79 -5.68
C GLN A 134 -4.26 22.87 -4.72
N GLU A 135 -5.46 22.58 -5.18
CA GLU A 135 -6.70 22.69 -4.38
C GLU A 135 -6.68 21.72 -3.19
N PHE A 136 -6.23 20.48 -3.42
CA PHE A 136 -6.09 19.50 -2.34
C PHE A 136 -5.00 19.92 -1.34
N CYS A 137 -3.91 20.49 -1.83
CA CYS A 137 -2.82 21.00 -1.00
C CYS A 137 -3.30 22.15 -0.11
N GLU A 138 -3.99 23.12 -0.70
CA GLU A 138 -4.54 24.30 -0.01
C GLU A 138 -5.54 23.89 1.05
N MET A 139 -6.51 23.02 0.73
CA MET A 139 -7.44 22.47 1.71
C MET A 139 -6.70 21.86 2.90
N CYS A 140 -5.78 20.93 2.66
CA CYS A 140 -5.11 20.25 3.77
C CYS A 140 -4.26 21.19 4.61
N GLU A 141 -3.40 22.01 4.00
CA GLU A 141 -2.35 22.75 4.70
C GLU A 141 -2.82 24.12 5.19
N ASN A 142 -3.60 24.85 4.37
CA ASN A 142 -4.04 26.19 4.69
C ASN A 142 -5.37 26.23 5.45
N ASP A 143 -6.37 25.45 5.00
CA ASP A 143 -7.70 25.52 5.58
C ASP A 143 -7.81 24.69 6.87
N TYR A 144 -7.21 23.50 6.88
CA TYR A 144 -7.33 22.57 8.01
C TYR A 144 -6.04 22.35 8.80
N GLY A 145 -4.89 22.85 8.36
CA GLY A 145 -3.60 22.70 9.05
C GLY A 145 -3.10 21.25 9.13
N ILE A 146 -3.55 20.40 8.21
CA ILE A 146 -3.27 18.97 8.19
C ILE A 146 -2.00 18.68 7.40
N LYS A 147 -1.07 17.95 8.00
CA LYS A 147 0.16 17.51 7.30
C LYS A 147 -0.15 16.40 6.30
N ARG A 148 0.51 16.42 5.15
CA ARG A 148 0.38 15.39 4.13
C ARG A 148 1.63 14.49 4.08
N LYS A 149 1.42 13.18 4.02
CA LYS A 149 2.48 12.17 3.85
C LYS A 149 2.22 11.40 2.57
N VAL A 150 2.94 11.78 1.52
CA VAL A 150 2.87 11.07 0.24
C VAL A 150 3.74 9.81 0.32
N ILE A 151 3.13 8.65 0.10
CA ILE A 151 3.82 7.36 0.08
C ILE A 151 4.37 7.11 -1.33
N SER A 152 5.59 6.55 -1.42
CA SER A 152 6.12 6.13 -2.71
C SER A 152 5.43 4.87 -3.20
N THR A 153 5.13 4.79 -4.49
CA THR A 153 4.50 3.65 -5.18
C THR A 153 5.25 2.31 -5.00
N CYS A 154 6.52 2.36 -4.61
CA CYS A 154 7.36 1.17 -4.39
C CYS A 154 7.41 0.71 -2.92
N ASN A 155 6.53 1.21 -2.03
CA ASN A 155 6.47 0.79 -0.63
C ASN A 155 5.07 0.26 -0.25
N PRO A 156 4.68 -0.95 -0.73
CA PRO A 156 3.36 -1.50 -0.51
C PRO A 156 3.02 -1.70 0.98
N GLN A 157 4.04 -1.89 1.84
CA GLN A 157 3.79 -2.04 3.28
C GLN A 157 3.28 -0.76 3.97
N ALA A 158 3.47 0.40 3.35
CA ALA A 158 2.99 1.66 3.90
C ALA A 158 1.45 1.76 3.81
N ASN A 159 0.83 1.06 2.86
CA ASN A 159 -0.61 1.11 2.58
C ASN A 159 -1.33 -0.23 2.83
N ALA A 160 -0.70 -1.18 3.50
CA ALA A 160 -1.23 -2.54 3.68
C ALA A 160 -2.62 -2.58 4.36
N ILE A 161 -2.96 -1.58 5.17
CA ILE A 161 -4.28 -1.47 5.81
C ILE A 161 -5.33 -1.16 4.75
N VAL A 162 -5.06 -0.17 3.90
CA VAL A 162 -5.96 0.25 2.82
C VAL A 162 -6.13 -0.87 1.79
N GLU A 163 -5.03 -1.52 1.37
CA GLU A 163 -5.07 -2.64 0.43
C GLU A 163 -5.96 -3.79 0.94
N ARG A 164 -5.89 -4.12 2.23
CA ARG A 164 -6.72 -5.15 2.84
C ARG A 164 -8.19 -4.76 2.85
N VAL A 165 -8.51 -3.50 3.14
CA VAL A 165 -9.88 -3.00 3.09
C VAL A 165 -10.39 -3.01 1.65
N HIS A 166 -9.57 -2.68 0.66
CA HIS A 166 -9.94 -2.79 -0.75
C HIS A 166 -10.24 -4.22 -1.18
N GLN A 167 -9.49 -5.22 -0.68
CA GLN A 167 -9.80 -6.63 -0.91
C GLN A 167 -11.17 -7.00 -0.30
N THR A 168 -11.45 -6.53 0.92
CA THR A 168 -12.73 -6.75 1.59
C THR A 168 -13.87 -6.09 0.81
N LEU A 169 -13.70 -4.83 0.39
CA LEU A 169 -14.66 -4.12 -0.45
C LEU A 169 -14.93 -4.87 -1.75
N GLY A 170 -13.89 -5.31 -2.46
CA GLY A 170 -14.03 -6.07 -3.69
C GLY A 170 -14.73 -7.42 -3.48
N ASN A 171 -14.52 -8.10 -2.34
CA ASN A 171 -15.21 -9.34 -2.00
C ASN A 171 -16.70 -9.08 -1.72
N LEU A 172 -17.02 -8.04 -0.95
CA LEU A 172 -18.40 -7.66 -0.64
C LEU A 172 -19.17 -7.25 -1.91
N ILE A 173 -18.55 -6.42 -2.78
CA ILE A 173 -19.19 -6.05 -4.06
C ILE A 173 -19.50 -7.30 -4.90
N ARG A 174 -18.62 -8.29 -4.91
CA ARG A 174 -18.90 -9.55 -5.63
C ARG A 174 -20.06 -10.35 -5.02
N SER A 175 -20.25 -10.29 -3.70
CA SER A 175 -21.36 -10.99 -3.04
C SER A 175 -22.75 -10.42 -3.34
N PHE A 176 -22.84 -9.20 -3.88
CA PHE A 176 -24.12 -8.61 -4.30
C PHE A 176 -24.62 -9.12 -5.65
N GLU A 177 -23.85 -9.95 -6.36
CA GLU A 177 -24.24 -10.56 -7.65
C GLU A 177 -24.82 -9.56 -8.67
N LEU A 178 -24.24 -8.38 -8.74
CA LEU A 178 -24.73 -7.24 -9.52
C LEU A 178 -24.96 -7.55 -11.00
N GLN A 179 -24.27 -8.54 -11.53
CA GLN A 179 -24.40 -8.95 -12.93
C GLN A 179 -25.77 -9.56 -13.25
N GLU A 180 -26.42 -10.13 -12.26
CA GLU A 180 -27.69 -10.88 -12.38
C GLU A 180 -28.84 -10.21 -11.64
N ASN A 181 -28.63 -9.05 -11.01
CA ASN A 181 -29.65 -8.36 -10.23
C ASN A 181 -30.62 -7.57 -11.14
N PRO A 182 -31.88 -8.02 -11.29
CA PRO A 182 -32.87 -7.34 -12.12
C PRO A 182 -33.43 -6.06 -11.47
N TYR A 183 -33.25 -5.89 -10.17
CA TYR A 183 -33.77 -4.75 -9.37
C TYR A 183 -32.69 -3.70 -9.10
N LEU A 184 -31.58 -3.76 -9.84
CA LEU A 184 -30.52 -2.76 -9.69
C LEU A 184 -31.05 -1.39 -10.12
N ASP A 185 -30.95 -0.41 -9.26
CA ASP A 185 -31.21 0.97 -9.62
C ASP A 185 -30.21 1.39 -10.72
N GLN A 186 -30.73 1.81 -11.87
CA GLN A 186 -29.89 2.16 -13.03
C GLN A 186 -29.30 3.57 -12.91
N ASP A 187 -29.96 4.46 -12.16
CA ASP A 187 -29.52 5.84 -11.97
C ASP A 187 -28.43 5.92 -10.89
N ASP A 188 -28.59 5.16 -9.81
CA ASP A 188 -27.58 5.07 -8.72
C ASP A 188 -27.40 3.63 -8.21
N PRO A 189 -26.72 2.77 -8.96
CA PRO A 189 -26.52 1.37 -8.57
C PRO A 189 -25.54 1.17 -7.42
N TRP A 190 -24.77 2.19 -7.07
CA TRP A 190 -23.64 2.05 -6.17
C TRP A 190 -23.85 2.58 -4.76
N SER A 191 -24.62 3.64 -4.57
CA SER A 191 -24.76 4.31 -3.26
C SER A 191 -25.18 3.36 -2.15
N GLY A 192 -26.26 2.59 -2.36
CA GLY A 192 -26.74 1.60 -1.39
C GLY A 192 -25.72 0.49 -1.10
N ILE A 193 -25.02 0.02 -2.14
CA ILE A 193 -24.01 -1.02 -2.04
C ILE A 193 -22.79 -0.52 -1.25
N LEU A 194 -22.34 0.69 -1.53
CA LEU A 194 -21.21 1.31 -0.82
C LEU A 194 -21.57 1.55 0.65
N ALA A 195 -22.78 2.04 0.91
CA ALA A 195 -23.27 2.24 2.28
C ALA A 195 -23.34 0.91 3.06
N ALA A 196 -23.90 -0.15 2.45
CA ALA A 196 -23.95 -1.49 3.05
C ALA A 196 -22.56 -2.06 3.28
N THR A 197 -21.65 -1.85 2.34
CA THR A 197 -20.27 -2.30 2.44
C THR A 197 -19.51 -1.57 3.56
N ALA A 198 -19.65 -0.24 3.65
CA ALA A 198 -19.05 0.54 4.72
C ALA A 198 -19.60 0.11 6.08
N PHE A 199 -20.92 -0.11 6.20
CA PHE A 199 -21.53 -0.63 7.42
C PHE A 199 -20.97 -2.01 7.80
N ALA A 200 -20.87 -2.94 6.82
CA ALA A 200 -20.31 -4.27 7.05
C ALA A 200 -18.87 -4.23 7.56
N VAL A 201 -18.00 -3.37 6.97
CA VAL A 201 -16.62 -3.18 7.44
C VAL A 201 -16.60 -2.67 8.88
N ARG A 202 -17.44 -1.70 9.22
CA ARG A 202 -17.50 -1.09 10.56
C ARG A 202 -18.07 -2.00 11.63
N SER A 203 -18.99 -2.91 11.26
CA SER A 203 -19.68 -3.83 12.17
C SER A 203 -19.08 -5.24 12.20
N THR A 204 -18.01 -5.51 11.44
CA THR A 204 -17.34 -6.81 11.42
C THR A 204 -16.12 -6.81 12.35
N TYR A 205 -15.93 -7.92 13.09
CA TYR A 205 -14.80 -8.10 13.98
C TYR A 205 -13.47 -8.10 13.23
N HIS A 206 -12.57 -7.22 13.65
CA HIS A 206 -11.25 -7.08 13.06
C HIS A 206 -10.18 -7.74 13.94
N THR A 207 -9.58 -8.81 13.47
CA THR A 207 -8.63 -9.63 14.24
C THR A 207 -7.42 -8.87 14.78
N THR A 208 -6.91 -7.89 14.04
CA THR A 208 -5.79 -7.05 14.47
C THR A 208 -6.18 -6.07 15.58
N LEU A 209 -7.43 -5.57 15.54
CA LEU A 209 -7.97 -4.65 16.54
C LEU A 209 -8.55 -5.38 17.74
N ARG A 210 -8.88 -6.67 17.59
CA ARG A 210 -9.64 -7.48 18.56
C ARG A 210 -10.98 -6.86 18.95
N ALA A 211 -11.56 -6.11 18.05
CA ALA A 211 -12.85 -5.44 18.18
C ALA A 211 -13.43 -5.12 16.81
N MET A 212 -14.67 -4.71 16.74
CA MET A 212 -15.27 -4.09 15.56
C MET A 212 -14.87 -2.60 15.51
N PRO A 213 -14.61 -2.02 14.34
CA PRO A 213 -14.33 -0.58 14.23
C PRO A 213 -15.39 0.29 14.91
N GLY A 214 -16.68 -0.03 14.74
CA GLY A 214 -17.78 0.67 15.39
C GLY A 214 -17.73 0.60 16.92
N GLN A 215 -17.32 -0.53 17.50
CA GLN A 215 -17.15 -0.65 18.96
C GLN A 215 -16.05 0.28 19.48
N LEU A 216 -14.94 0.42 18.74
CA LEU A 216 -13.84 1.30 19.11
C LEU A 216 -14.20 2.78 19.01
N VAL A 217 -15.10 3.14 18.11
CA VAL A 217 -15.53 4.53 17.86
C VAL A 217 -16.64 4.93 18.83
N PHE A 218 -17.67 4.09 18.97
CA PHE A 218 -18.88 4.44 19.72
C PHE A 218 -18.92 3.90 21.16
N GLY A 219 -17.96 3.08 21.57
CA GLY A 219 -17.98 2.43 22.88
C GLY A 219 -19.10 1.40 23.04
N ARG A 220 -19.71 0.96 21.92
CA ARG A 220 -20.80 -0.03 21.90
C ARG A 220 -20.85 -0.74 20.55
N ASP A 221 -21.50 -1.90 20.55
CA ASP A 221 -21.77 -2.60 19.31
C ASP A 221 -22.75 -1.82 18.42
N MET A 222 -22.56 -1.88 17.09
CA MET A 222 -23.41 -1.18 16.13
C MET A 222 -24.76 -1.85 15.89
N ILE A 223 -24.85 -3.15 16.13
CA ILE A 223 -26.05 -3.98 15.87
C ILE A 223 -26.75 -4.31 17.19
N LEU A 224 -25.98 -4.73 18.18
CA LEU A 224 -26.47 -5.15 19.48
C LEU A 224 -26.33 -4.03 20.51
N ASN A 225 -27.23 -3.96 21.48
CA ASN A 225 -27.13 -3.00 22.59
C ASN A 225 -26.15 -3.48 23.67
N ILE A 226 -24.88 -3.67 23.28
CA ILE A 226 -23.81 -4.15 24.13
C ILE A 226 -22.74 -3.08 24.21
N GLN A 227 -22.39 -2.64 25.42
CA GLN A 227 -21.28 -1.70 25.64
C GLN A 227 -19.93 -2.38 25.41
N HIS A 228 -18.97 -1.63 24.92
CA HIS A 228 -17.61 -2.08 24.69
C HIS A 228 -16.62 -1.03 25.21
N LEU A 229 -15.74 -1.45 26.14
CA LEU A 229 -14.64 -0.63 26.60
C LEU A 229 -13.36 -1.05 25.88
N ALA A 230 -12.81 -0.14 25.07
CA ALA A 230 -11.60 -0.40 24.31
C ALA A 230 -10.36 -0.36 25.23
N ASP A 231 -9.63 -1.46 25.29
CA ASP A 231 -8.30 -1.48 25.89
C ASP A 231 -7.24 -1.09 24.83
N TRP A 232 -6.99 0.20 24.71
CA TRP A 232 -6.02 0.73 23.74
C TRP A 232 -4.60 0.27 24.01
N THR A 233 -4.25 -0.06 25.26
CA THR A 233 -2.93 -0.58 25.59
C THR A 233 -2.76 -1.99 25.06
N ALA A 234 -3.75 -2.85 25.27
CA ALA A 234 -3.75 -4.21 24.73
C ALA A 234 -3.81 -4.21 23.18
N ILE A 235 -4.60 -3.32 22.58
CA ILE A 235 -4.67 -3.17 21.11
C ILE A 235 -3.31 -2.75 20.54
N LYS A 236 -2.65 -1.74 21.14
CA LYS A 236 -1.31 -1.29 20.74
C LYS A 236 -0.30 -2.42 20.83
N ALA A 237 -0.24 -3.11 21.98
CA ALA A 237 0.68 -4.22 22.19
C ALA A 237 0.47 -5.32 21.13
N HIS A 238 -0.78 -5.73 20.91
CA HIS A 238 -1.11 -6.76 19.92
C HIS A 238 -0.73 -6.33 18.47
N LYS A 239 -1.05 -5.11 18.07
CA LYS A 239 -0.61 -4.57 16.76
C LYS A 239 0.91 -4.58 16.62
N GLN A 240 1.63 -4.16 17.66
CA GLN A 240 3.09 -4.12 17.65
C GLN A 240 3.69 -5.53 17.53
N ASP A 241 3.12 -6.51 18.24
CA ASP A 241 3.57 -7.90 18.14
C ASP A 241 3.32 -8.49 16.76
N LEU A 242 2.20 -8.16 16.10
CA LEU A 242 1.94 -8.57 14.73
C LEU A 242 2.94 -7.93 13.76
N ILE A 243 3.28 -6.66 13.92
CA ILE A 243 4.30 -5.97 13.12
C ILE A 243 5.66 -6.67 13.29
N ARG A 244 6.07 -6.96 14.53
CA ARG A 244 7.33 -7.66 14.82
C ARG A 244 7.37 -9.05 14.20
N LYS A 245 6.27 -9.81 14.34
CA LYS A 245 6.14 -11.14 13.74
C LYS A 245 6.28 -11.09 12.22
N ASN A 246 5.56 -10.18 11.58
CA ASN A 246 5.61 -10.01 10.12
C ASN A 246 7.01 -9.57 9.65
N ASN A 247 7.62 -8.60 10.34
CA ASN A 247 8.98 -8.16 10.03
C ASN A 247 9.99 -9.31 10.19
N ARG A 248 9.87 -10.15 11.20
CA ARG A 248 10.73 -11.32 11.40
C ARG A 248 10.63 -12.28 10.21
N ILE A 249 9.40 -12.60 9.78
CA ILE A 249 9.14 -13.49 8.62
C ILE A 249 9.71 -12.90 7.33
N GLU A 250 9.49 -11.61 7.09
CA GLU A 250 10.02 -10.95 5.89
C GLU A 250 11.54 -10.78 5.92
N ASN A 251 12.12 -10.44 7.06
CA ASN A 251 13.54 -10.27 7.22
C ASN A 251 14.33 -11.60 7.13
N ALA A 252 13.71 -12.71 7.52
CA ALA A 252 14.30 -14.05 7.33
C ALA A 252 14.53 -14.40 5.84
N LYS A 253 13.75 -13.81 4.92
CA LYS A 253 13.90 -13.98 3.47
C LYS A 253 14.91 -13.01 2.86
N ARG A 254 15.42 -12.03 3.62
CA ARG A 254 16.29 -10.96 3.14
C ARG A 254 17.74 -11.23 3.52
N ILE A 255 18.65 -10.67 2.73
CA ILE A 255 20.07 -10.63 3.06
C ILE A 255 20.31 -9.45 3.97
N PRO A 256 20.91 -9.64 5.17
CA PRO A 256 21.22 -8.53 6.06
C PRO A 256 22.24 -7.61 5.37
N TYR A 257 21.83 -6.39 5.11
CA TYR A 257 22.67 -5.37 4.48
C TYR A 257 22.23 -3.98 4.96
N GLN A 258 23.18 -3.16 5.32
CA GLN A 258 22.94 -1.76 5.68
C GLN A 258 23.44 -0.86 4.55
N TYR A 259 22.48 -0.26 3.86
CA TYR A 259 22.78 0.70 2.80
C TYR A 259 23.47 1.94 3.36
N LYS A 260 24.51 2.42 2.65
CA LYS A 260 25.24 3.63 2.95
C LYS A 260 25.18 4.60 1.78
N VAL A 261 25.36 5.88 2.06
CA VAL A 261 25.54 6.88 1.01
C VAL A 261 26.81 6.55 0.23
N GLY A 262 26.71 6.54 -1.10
CA GLY A 262 27.80 6.13 -2.00
C GLY A 262 27.74 4.67 -2.45
N ASP A 263 26.89 3.82 -1.84
CA ASP A 263 26.71 2.46 -2.33
C ASP A 263 26.11 2.46 -3.74
N GLN A 264 26.55 1.53 -4.55
CA GLN A 264 26.00 1.27 -5.88
C GLN A 264 24.91 0.21 -5.81
N VAL A 265 23.74 0.51 -6.34
CA VAL A 265 22.58 -0.39 -6.32
C VAL A 265 21.94 -0.52 -7.69
N MET A 266 21.35 -1.68 -7.93
CA MET A 266 20.52 -1.94 -9.10
C MET A 266 19.06 -1.71 -8.74
N LEU A 267 18.32 -1.02 -9.60
CA LEU A 267 16.89 -0.79 -9.46
C LEU A 267 16.10 -1.83 -10.26
N GLU A 268 15.18 -2.53 -9.60
CA GLU A 268 14.29 -3.48 -10.28
C GLU A 268 13.34 -2.74 -11.23
N ASN A 269 13.30 -3.18 -12.49
CA ASN A 269 12.40 -2.66 -13.50
C ASN A 269 11.11 -3.48 -13.53
N HIS A 270 10.11 -3.08 -12.74
CA HIS A 270 8.82 -3.76 -12.65
C HIS A 270 7.98 -3.73 -13.95
N GLN A 271 8.33 -2.84 -14.89
CA GLN A 271 7.65 -2.70 -16.18
C GLN A 271 8.43 -3.34 -17.32
N ALA A 272 9.50 -4.09 -17.01
CA ALA A 272 10.33 -4.70 -18.04
C ALA A 272 9.55 -5.74 -18.86
N ASN A 273 9.54 -5.61 -20.16
CA ASN A 273 9.05 -6.60 -21.09
C ASN A 273 9.97 -7.84 -21.09
N LYS A 274 9.51 -8.94 -21.70
CA LYS A 274 10.25 -10.24 -21.74
C LYS A 274 11.69 -10.11 -22.24
N TYR A 275 11.98 -9.13 -23.08
CA TYR A 275 13.29 -8.91 -23.71
C TYR A 275 14.08 -7.75 -23.08
N GLU A 276 13.50 -7.02 -22.13
CA GLU A 276 14.17 -5.92 -21.44
C GLU A 276 14.93 -6.42 -20.19
N GLN A 277 15.93 -5.66 -19.81
CA GLN A 277 16.69 -5.96 -18.61
C GLN A 277 15.83 -5.78 -17.36
N PRO A 278 15.73 -6.81 -16.49
CA PRO A 278 14.93 -6.72 -15.25
C PRO A 278 15.49 -5.74 -14.23
N TYR A 279 16.73 -5.29 -14.39
CA TYR A 279 17.35 -4.29 -13.52
C TYR A 279 18.00 -3.17 -14.30
N LYS A 280 17.91 -1.94 -13.78
CA LYS A 280 18.57 -0.72 -14.28
C LYS A 280 19.66 -0.28 -13.33
N GLY A 281 20.70 0.37 -13.82
CA GLY A 281 21.80 0.90 -13.02
C GLY A 281 23.18 0.41 -13.48
N PRO A 282 24.20 0.41 -12.62
CA PRO A 282 24.15 0.77 -11.19
C PRO A 282 23.90 2.25 -10.93
N TYR A 283 23.21 2.56 -9.83
CA TYR A 283 22.93 3.92 -9.36
C TYR A 283 23.55 4.15 -8.00
N LEU A 284 24.04 5.36 -7.73
CA LEU A 284 24.59 5.74 -6.43
C LEU A 284 23.49 6.15 -5.45
N ILE A 285 23.60 5.68 -4.22
CA ILE A 285 22.76 6.13 -3.12
C ILE A 285 23.21 7.52 -2.67
N GLN A 286 22.30 8.50 -2.75
CA GLN A 286 22.53 9.87 -2.26
C GLN A 286 22.10 10.06 -0.82
N LYS A 287 21.03 9.37 -0.39
CA LYS A 287 20.48 9.49 0.96
C LYS A 287 19.81 8.18 1.37
N VAL A 288 20.04 7.78 2.61
CA VAL A 288 19.30 6.70 3.26
C VAL A 288 18.34 7.34 4.25
N ASN A 289 17.05 7.00 4.14
CA ASN A 289 16.01 7.51 5.02
C ASN A 289 15.75 6.55 6.18
N THR A 290 15.22 7.07 7.29
CA THR A 290 14.92 6.29 8.51
C THR A 290 13.89 5.18 8.29
N ASN A 291 13.03 5.31 7.26
CA ASN A 291 12.06 4.30 6.88
C ASN A 291 12.64 3.16 6.01
N GLY A 292 13.97 3.12 5.82
CA GLY A 292 14.66 2.13 4.98
C GLY A 292 14.58 2.39 3.47
N SER A 293 13.93 3.48 3.03
CA SER A 293 13.99 3.89 1.62
C SER A 293 15.29 4.63 1.32
N VAL A 294 15.74 4.56 0.06
CA VAL A 294 16.96 5.24 -0.39
C VAL A 294 16.65 6.20 -1.53
N ARG A 295 17.35 7.35 -1.56
CA ARG A 295 17.32 8.25 -2.71
C ARG A 295 18.49 7.92 -3.63
N LEU A 296 18.20 7.69 -4.90
CA LEU A 296 19.19 7.35 -5.92
C LEU A 296 19.53 8.57 -6.79
N ARG A 297 20.78 8.64 -7.22
CA ARG A 297 21.18 9.51 -8.33
C ARG A 297 20.81 8.82 -9.63
N MET A 298 19.90 9.40 -10.41
CA MET A 298 19.33 8.77 -11.61
C MET A 298 20.27 8.76 -12.82
N VAL A 299 21.54 9.17 -12.66
CA VAL A 299 22.59 9.01 -13.65
C VAL A 299 23.28 7.69 -13.36
N ALA A 300 23.25 6.76 -14.31
CA ALA A 300 23.96 5.48 -14.17
C ALA A 300 25.48 5.75 -14.09
N VAL A 301 26.13 5.01 -13.22
CA VAL A 301 27.61 5.03 -13.16
C VAL A 301 28.10 4.14 -14.30
N THR A 302 28.84 4.74 -15.22
CA THR A 302 29.50 4.05 -16.34
C THR A 302 30.68 3.23 -15.87
#